data_b4b30623f323272b98827ecec4feefe2
#
_entry.id   b4b30623f323272b98827ecec4feefe2
#
_cell.length_a   1.000
_cell.length_b   1.000
_cell.length_c   1.000
_cell.angle_alpha   90.00
_cell.angle_beta   90.00
_cell.angle_gamma   90.00
#
_symmetry.space_group_name_H-M   'P 1'
#
loop_
_entity.id
_entity.type
_entity.pdbx_description
1 polymer ?
#
loop_
_entity_poly.entity_id
_entity_poly.type
_entity_poly.pdbx_seq_one_letter_code
_entity_poly.pdbx_strand_id
1 'polypeptide(L)'
;MSVSFHTQMARQEHLYKLTEEGLIVGGAILFLQGNVLNIGRIFVAPEHFRKGYGSFMMQEIESMFIGVKEITLDTPDWNIRTNTFYIKLGYTEIKRDRGLVYYSKRKLTENMIRLT
;
A
#
# COMPACT_ATOMS: atom_id res chain seq x y z
N MET A 1 -17.74 15.38 0.46
CA MET A 1 -17.08 14.35 1.28
C MET A 1 -15.57 14.58 1.23
N SER A 2 -14.95 14.74 2.39
CA SER A 2 -13.52 15.05 2.46
C SER A 2 -12.77 13.86 3.03
N VAL A 3 -11.87 13.28 2.23
CA VAL A 3 -11.02 12.17 2.64
C VAL A 3 -9.58 12.67 2.65
N SER A 4 -8.88 12.44 3.75
CA SER A 4 -7.51 12.89 3.91
C SER A 4 -6.61 11.74 4.36
N PHE A 5 -5.38 11.73 3.86
CA PHE A 5 -4.39 10.75 4.23
C PHE A 5 -3.23 11.47 4.90
N HIS A 6 -3.07 11.27 6.21
CA HIS A 6 -2.11 11.99 7.03
C HIS A 6 -0.95 11.12 7.45
N THR A 7 0.19 11.74 7.69
CA THR A 7 1.35 11.05 8.22
C THR A 7 1.57 11.38 9.69
N GLN A 8 1.99 10.37 10.43
CA GLN A 8 2.51 10.53 11.78
C GLN A 8 3.80 9.71 11.82
N MET A 9 4.93 10.38 11.95
CA MET A 9 6.23 9.73 11.85
C MET A 9 6.79 9.34 13.21
N ALA A 10 7.38 8.13 13.27
CA ALA A 10 8.15 7.67 14.43
C ALA A 10 9.34 6.88 13.88
N ARG A 11 10.54 7.47 13.93
CA ARG A 11 11.78 6.86 13.45
C ARG A 11 11.68 6.43 11.98
N GLN A 12 11.82 5.10 11.72
CA GLN A 12 11.78 4.53 10.38
C GLN A 12 10.37 4.12 9.95
N GLU A 13 9.43 4.16 10.88
CA GLU A 13 8.04 3.85 10.58
C GLU A 13 7.29 5.10 10.17
N HIS A 14 6.48 4.96 9.14
CA HIS A 14 5.59 6.01 8.69
C HIS A 14 4.16 5.53 8.89
N LEU A 15 3.46 6.12 9.83
CA LEU A 15 2.07 5.80 10.09
C LEU A 15 1.18 6.80 9.37
N TYR A 16 0.28 6.29 8.54
CA TYR A 16 -0.68 7.11 7.80
C TYR A 16 -2.08 6.77 8.24
N LYS A 17 -2.89 7.81 8.43
CA LYS A 17 -4.30 7.69 8.78
C LYS A 17 -5.15 8.19 7.64
N LEU A 18 -6.15 7.42 7.25
CA LEU A 18 -7.15 7.86 6.31
C LEU A 18 -8.36 8.33 7.09
N THR A 19 -8.73 9.60 6.93
CA THR A 19 -9.87 10.16 7.66
C THR A 19 -10.92 10.66 6.67
N GLU A 20 -12.17 10.55 7.09
CA GLU A 20 -13.31 11.11 6.40
C GLU A 20 -14.16 11.86 7.43
N GLU A 21 -14.34 13.16 7.22
CA GLU A 21 -15.09 14.01 8.12
C GLU A 21 -14.59 13.90 9.58
N GLY A 22 -13.28 13.82 9.75
CA GLY A 22 -12.66 13.74 11.07
C GLY A 22 -12.62 12.36 11.70
N LEU A 23 -13.24 11.36 11.08
CA LEU A 23 -13.25 9.99 11.60
C LEU A 23 -12.20 9.16 10.87
N ILE A 24 -11.48 8.30 11.63
CA ILE A 24 -10.51 7.38 11.03
C ILE A 24 -11.25 6.25 10.36
N VAL A 25 -11.07 6.10 9.04
CA VAL A 25 -11.71 5.03 8.26
C VAL A 25 -10.71 4.00 7.77
N GLY A 26 -9.42 4.25 7.93
CA GLY A 26 -8.38 3.29 7.56
C GLY A 26 -7.01 3.81 7.92
N GLY A 27 -5.98 3.08 7.51
CA GLY A 27 -4.60 3.48 7.74
C GLY A 27 -3.60 2.53 7.16
N ALA A 28 -2.33 2.90 7.26
CA ALA A 28 -1.22 2.09 6.77
C ALA A 28 0.02 2.33 7.61
N ILE A 29 0.81 1.27 7.79
CA ILE A 29 2.13 1.37 8.40
C ILE A 29 3.15 1.02 7.33
N LEU A 30 4.05 1.95 7.06
CA LEU A 30 5.02 1.84 5.98
C LEU A 30 6.43 1.86 6.55
N PHE A 31 7.33 1.09 5.94
CA PHE A 31 8.75 1.05 6.30
C PHE A 31 9.56 1.37 5.06
N LEU A 32 10.33 2.44 5.11
CA LEU A 32 11.19 2.85 4.00
C LEU A 32 12.62 2.44 4.30
N GLN A 33 13.22 1.66 3.39
CA GLN A 33 14.60 1.23 3.52
C GLN A 33 15.28 1.38 2.15
N GLY A 34 16.13 2.40 2.02
CA GLY A 34 16.75 2.71 0.74
C GLY A 34 15.68 3.13 -0.27
N ASN A 35 15.64 2.43 -1.39
CA ASN A 35 14.64 2.68 -2.44
C ASN A 35 13.49 1.67 -2.44
N VAL A 36 13.36 0.89 -1.36
CA VAL A 36 12.28 -0.08 -1.21
C VAL A 36 11.33 0.38 -0.10
N LEU A 37 10.05 0.43 -0.42
CA LEU A 37 9.00 0.74 0.54
C LEU A 37 8.25 -0.54 0.84
N ASN A 38 8.22 -0.93 2.12
CA ASN A 38 7.45 -2.08 2.56
C ASN A 38 6.16 -1.61 3.23
N ILE A 39 5.04 -2.14 2.80
CA ILE A 39 3.75 -1.90 3.44
C ILE A 39 3.59 -2.98 4.50
N GLY A 40 3.87 -2.62 5.76
CA GLY A 40 3.77 -3.56 6.86
C GLY A 40 2.33 -3.90 7.22
N ARG A 41 1.45 -2.92 7.09
CA ARG A 41 0.02 -3.12 7.34
C ARG A 41 -0.77 -2.05 6.61
N ILE A 42 -1.91 -2.46 6.05
CA ILE A 42 -2.89 -1.54 5.48
C ILE A 42 -4.26 -2.06 5.88
N PHE A 43 -5.16 -1.17 6.29
CA PHE A 43 -6.48 -1.57 6.75
C PHE A 43 -7.52 -0.51 6.41
N VAL A 44 -8.76 -0.99 6.25
CA VAL A 44 -9.95 -0.15 6.11
C VAL A 44 -10.95 -0.66 7.14
N ALA A 45 -11.62 0.26 7.85
CA ALA A 45 -12.64 -0.14 8.83
C ALA A 45 -13.76 -0.92 8.12
N PRO A 46 -14.26 -2.02 8.73
CA PRO A 46 -15.24 -2.89 8.06
C PRO A 46 -16.47 -2.18 7.51
N GLU A 47 -17.00 -1.19 8.21
CA GLU A 47 -18.15 -0.42 7.77
C GLU A 47 -17.89 0.43 6.52
N HIS A 48 -16.62 0.55 6.13
CA HIS A 48 -16.21 1.31 4.95
C HIS A 48 -15.65 0.43 3.83
N PHE A 49 -15.81 -0.88 3.94
CA PHE A 49 -15.38 -1.79 2.87
C PHE A 49 -16.17 -1.50 1.59
N ARG A 50 -15.52 -1.72 0.44
CA ARG A 50 -16.10 -1.54 -0.90
C ARG A 50 -16.40 -0.10 -1.28
N LYS A 51 -15.83 0.87 -0.55
CA LYS A 51 -15.94 2.29 -0.91
C LYS A 51 -14.73 2.81 -1.69
N GLY A 52 -13.81 1.91 -2.07
CA GLY A 52 -12.63 2.31 -2.83
C GLY A 52 -11.50 2.90 -1.99
N TYR A 53 -11.60 2.86 -0.65
CA TYR A 53 -10.57 3.45 0.21
C TYR A 53 -9.24 2.71 0.11
N GLY A 54 -9.28 1.37 -0.04
CA GLY A 54 -8.04 0.59 -0.20
C GLY A 54 -7.29 1.01 -1.45
N SER A 55 -7.99 1.13 -2.58
CA SER A 55 -7.39 1.58 -3.84
C SER A 55 -6.88 3.01 -3.73
N PHE A 56 -7.63 3.89 -3.08
CA PHE A 56 -7.21 5.27 -2.85
C PHE A 56 -5.91 5.33 -2.05
N MET A 57 -5.83 4.57 -0.95
CA MET A 57 -4.62 4.54 -0.12
C MET A 57 -3.42 4.01 -0.92
N MET A 58 -3.61 2.95 -1.70
CA MET A 58 -2.51 2.39 -2.50
C MET A 58 -2.01 3.40 -3.53
N GLN A 59 -2.90 4.13 -4.19
CA GLN A 59 -2.50 5.19 -5.11
C GLN A 59 -1.71 6.29 -4.42
N GLU A 60 -2.16 6.72 -3.24
CA GLU A 60 -1.45 7.73 -2.47
C GLU A 60 -0.07 7.24 -2.04
N ILE A 61 0.03 6.01 -1.54
CA ILE A 61 1.31 5.42 -1.13
C ILE A 61 2.26 5.36 -2.33
N GLU A 62 1.78 4.93 -3.48
CA GLU A 62 2.62 4.80 -4.67
C GLU A 62 3.11 6.14 -5.19
N SER A 63 2.41 7.24 -4.91
CA SER A 63 2.78 8.56 -5.39
C SER A 63 3.61 9.38 -4.41
N MET A 64 3.59 9.04 -3.11
CA MET A 64 4.18 9.88 -2.06
C MET A 64 5.70 9.81 -1.98
N PHE A 65 6.31 8.68 -2.33
CA PHE A 65 7.73 8.45 -2.12
C PHE A 65 8.48 8.50 -3.45
N ILE A 66 9.06 9.65 -3.75
CA ILE A 66 9.69 9.91 -5.06
C ILE A 66 10.88 9.00 -5.33
N GLY A 67 11.72 8.70 -4.35
CA GLY A 67 12.92 7.90 -4.55
C GLY A 67 12.70 6.40 -4.53
N VAL A 68 11.47 5.95 -4.31
CA VAL A 68 11.16 4.52 -4.18
C VAL A 68 11.10 3.87 -5.56
N LYS A 69 11.78 2.73 -5.70
CA LYS A 69 11.79 1.95 -6.94
C LYS A 69 10.98 0.67 -6.84
N GLU A 70 10.72 0.20 -5.63
CA GLU A 70 10.00 -1.04 -5.40
C GLU A 70 9.12 -0.94 -4.17
N ILE A 71 7.91 -1.47 -4.26
CA ILE A 71 6.99 -1.56 -3.13
C ILE A 71 6.72 -3.03 -2.86
N THR A 72 6.90 -3.45 -1.60
CA THR A 72 6.67 -4.83 -1.19
C THR A 72 5.59 -4.90 -0.12
N LEU A 73 4.92 -6.04 -0.07
CA LEU A 73 3.92 -6.32 0.98
C LEU A 73 3.72 -7.82 1.09
N ASP A 74 3.04 -8.24 2.14
CA ASP A 74 2.60 -9.61 2.26
C ASP A 74 1.15 -9.66 2.75
N THR A 75 0.51 -10.80 2.52
CA THR A 75 -0.86 -11.04 2.97
C THR A 75 -1.04 -12.55 3.22
N PRO A 76 -1.93 -12.94 4.14
CA PRO A 76 -2.19 -14.36 4.36
C PRO A 76 -2.66 -15.05 3.09
N ASP A 77 -2.17 -16.27 2.88
CA ASP A 77 -2.49 -17.03 1.67
C ASP A 77 -3.97 -17.43 1.59
N TRP A 78 -4.64 -17.54 2.73
CA TRP A 78 -6.07 -17.89 2.77
C TRP A 78 -6.98 -16.71 2.41
N ASN A 79 -6.47 -15.49 2.39
CA ASN A 79 -7.30 -14.31 2.14
C ASN A 79 -7.39 -14.04 0.64
N ILE A 80 -8.36 -14.69 0.00
CA ILE A 80 -8.56 -14.58 -1.46
C ILE A 80 -8.80 -13.14 -1.88
N ARG A 81 -9.55 -12.38 -1.08
CA ARG A 81 -9.90 -11.01 -1.41
C ARG A 81 -8.68 -10.10 -1.50
N THR A 82 -7.78 -10.16 -0.53
CA THR A 82 -6.59 -9.31 -0.54
C THR A 82 -5.61 -9.74 -1.62
N ASN A 83 -5.43 -11.05 -1.82
CA ASN A 83 -4.57 -11.54 -2.89
C ASN A 83 -5.06 -11.07 -4.25
N THR A 84 -6.36 -11.19 -4.51
CA THR A 84 -6.95 -10.70 -5.76
C THR A 84 -6.78 -9.20 -5.91
N PHE A 85 -6.97 -8.45 -4.83
CA PHE A 85 -6.83 -7.00 -4.83
C PHE A 85 -5.43 -6.57 -5.27
N TYR A 86 -4.39 -7.17 -4.68
CA TYR A 86 -3.01 -6.78 -5.01
C TYR A 86 -2.63 -7.19 -6.43
N ILE A 87 -3.06 -8.36 -6.87
CA ILE A 87 -2.80 -8.79 -8.25
C ILE A 87 -3.42 -7.80 -9.24
N LYS A 88 -4.65 -7.35 -8.99
CA LYS A 88 -5.31 -6.38 -9.86
C LYS A 88 -4.60 -5.02 -9.87
N LEU A 89 -3.93 -4.67 -8.78
CA LEU A 89 -3.15 -3.44 -8.72
C LEU A 89 -1.80 -3.54 -9.42
N GLY A 90 -1.46 -4.72 -9.95
CA GLY A 90 -0.21 -4.92 -10.67
C GLY A 90 0.93 -5.50 -9.84
N TYR A 91 0.63 -5.97 -8.63
CA TYR A 91 1.64 -6.62 -7.80
C TYR A 91 1.87 -8.05 -8.28
N THR A 92 3.12 -8.50 -8.20
CA THR A 92 3.52 -9.85 -8.61
C THR A 92 3.94 -10.63 -7.39
N GLU A 93 3.46 -11.86 -7.28
CA GLU A 93 3.88 -12.76 -6.21
C GLU A 93 5.36 -13.12 -6.41
N ILE A 94 6.17 -12.92 -5.37
CA ILE A 94 7.60 -13.21 -5.41
C ILE A 94 7.98 -14.42 -4.56
N LYS A 95 7.13 -14.78 -3.58
CA LYS A 95 7.46 -15.91 -2.71
C LYS A 95 6.25 -16.26 -1.85
N ARG A 96 6.20 -17.50 -1.37
CA ARG A 96 5.25 -17.97 -0.34
C ARG A 96 6.01 -18.64 0.76
N ASP A 97 5.68 -18.32 1.99
CA ASP A 97 6.33 -18.92 3.15
C ASP A 97 5.46 -18.77 4.37
N ARG A 98 5.30 -19.86 5.11
CA ARG A 98 4.61 -19.87 6.42
C ARG A 98 3.23 -19.24 6.40
N GLY A 99 2.45 -19.52 5.35
CA GLY A 99 1.09 -19.03 5.23
C GLY A 99 0.96 -17.61 4.72
N LEU A 100 2.06 -17.00 4.27
CA LEU A 100 2.05 -15.65 3.71
C LEU A 100 2.44 -15.68 2.24
N VAL A 101 1.81 -14.81 1.46
CA VAL A 101 2.17 -14.55 0.07
C VAL A 101 2.84 -13.19 0.03
N TYR A 102 4.04 -13.14 -0.54
CA TYR A 102 4.82 -11.90 -0.65
C TYR A 102 4.69 -11.35 -2.06
N TYR A 103 4.43 -10.05 -2.15
CA TYR A 103 4.19 -9.35 -3.41
C TYR A 103 5.18 -8.20 -3.58
N SER A 104 5.49 -7.92 -4.85
CA SER A 104 6.33 -6.78 -5.20
C SER A 104 5.76 -6.08 -6.43
N LYS A 105 5.91 -4.77 -6.45
CA LYS A 105 5.61 -3.95 -7.62
C LYS A 105 6.74 -2.95 -7.81
N ARG A 106 7.33 -2.94 -8.99
CA ARG A 106 8.34 -1.95 -9.34
C ARG A 106 7.66 -0.68 -9.81
N LYS A 107 8.14 0.45 -9.31
CA LYS A 107 7.69 1.75 -9.79
C LYS A 107 8.41 2.07 -11.08
N LEU A 108 7.66 2.53 -12.09
CA LEU A 108 8.23 2.99 -13.33
C LEU A 108 8.99 4.29 -13.09
N THR A 109 10.22 4.37 -13.64
CA THR A 109 10.95 5.62 -13.64
C THR A 109 10.44 6.50 -14.79
N GLU A 110 10.75 7.79 -14.72
CA GLU A 110 10.38 8.71 -15.79
C GLU A 110 10.95 8.29 -17.13
N ASN A 111 12.19 7.77 -17.12
CA ASN A 111 12.83 7.29 -18.35
C ASN A 111 12.09 6.10 -18.95
N MET A 112 11.62 5.19 -18.12
CA MET A 112 10.86 4.04 -18.59
C MET A 112 9.52 4.48 -19.20
N ILE A 113 8.89 5.49 -18.65
CA ILE A 113 7.66 6.04 -19.17
C ILE A 113 7.89 6.65 -20.55
N ARG A 114 9.01 7.33 -20.76
CA ARG A 114 9.32 7.96 -22.03
C ARG A 114 9.59 6.96 -23.15
N LEU A 115 10.04 5.78 -22.81
CA LEU A 115 10.34 4.75 -23.80
C LEU A 115 9.09 4.04 -24.32
N THR A 116 7.98 4.24 -23.67
CA THR A 116 6.70 3.66 -24.10
C THR A 116 5.89 4.66 -24.90
#